data_2671247c9b747434e5d0df15d0fc12eb
#
_entry.id   2671247c9b747434e5d0df15d0fc12eb
#
_cell.length_a   1.000
_cell.length_b   1.000
_cell.length_c   1.000
_cell.angle_alpha   90.00
_cell.angle_beta   90.00
_cell.angle_gamma   90.00
#
_symmetry.space_group_name_H-M   'P 1'
#
loop_
_entity.id
_entity.type
_entity.pdbx_description
1 polymer ?
#
loop_
_entity_poly.entity_id
_entity_poly.type
_entity_poly.pdbx_seq_one_letter_code
_entity_poly.pdbx_strand_id
1 'polypeptide(L)'
;MTITPTYIEESVNACLCWLASQHEQNWLLFFDNADDVQLDLAAFFPACRFGNILVTTCNPHLCIYAGIDGDAKVTGMDPEDAKYLLLSMSRSKKNEKNEKLAELIVKVYFIICFLDNYSQANRGYRNSIILHWLSLKLQISFIAALHLKAI
;
A
#
# COMPACT_ATOMS: atom_id res chain seq x y z
N MET A 1 -10.00 29.00 -11.90
CA MET A 1 -10.53 29.11 -10.51
C MET A 1 -9.40 28.68 -9.59
N THR A 2 -8.82 29.60 -8.83
CA THR A 2 -7.67 29.29 -7.96
C THR A 2 -8.22 28.69 -6.67
N ILE A 3 -7.91 27.42 -6.40
CA ILE A 3 -8.31 26.76 -5.15
C ILE A 3 -7.41 27.30 -4.04
N THR A 4 -7.99 28.01 -3.08
CA THR A 4 -7.27 28.53 -1.92
C THR A 4 -7.26 27.47 -0.80
N PRO A 5 -6.23 27.44 0.09
CA PRO A 5 -6.20 26.53 1.23
C PRO A 5 -7.47 26.59 2.09
N THR A 6 -8.00 27.77 2.32
CA THR A 6 -9.25 27.98 3.09
C THR A 6 -10.46 27.27 2.46
N TYR A 7 -10.57 27.24 1.12
CA TYR A 7 -11.65 26.55 0.45
C TYR A 7 -11.56 25.03 0.63
N ILE A 8 -10.35 24.48 0.67
CA ILE A 8 -10.14 23.05 0.89
C ILE A 8 -10.55 22.66 2.31
N GLU A 9 -10.13 23.43 3.33
CA GLU A 9 -10.49 23.19 4.73
C GLU A 9 -12.01 23.26 4.97
N GLU A 10 -12.68 24.25 4.40
CA GLU A 10 -14.13 24.37 4.46
C GLU A 10 -14.84 23.19 3.80
N SER A 11 -14.31 22.70 2.68
CA SER A 11 -14.86 21.54 1.95
C SER A 11 -14.68 20.25 2.75
N VAL A 12 -13.52 20.02 3.39
CA VAL A 12 -13.26 18.86 4.22
C VAL A 12 -14.20 18.85 5.42
N ASN A 13 -14.31 19.97 6.15
CA ASN A 13 -15.20 20.08 7.29
C ASN A 13 -16.67 19.86 6.92
N ALA A 14 -17.12 20.38 5.77
CA ALA A 14 -18.46 20.14 5.26
C ALA A 14 -18.72 18.65 4.98
N CYS A 15 -17.74 17.94 4.39
CA CYS A 15 -17.84 16.49 4.16
C CYS A 15 -17.90 15.70 5.46
N LEU A 16 -17.06 16.04 6.44
CA LEU A 16 -17.05 15.35 7.75
C LEU A 16 -18.36 15.58 8.51
N CYS A 17 -18.90 16.83 8.50
CA CYS A 17 -20.20 17.14 9.07
C CYS A 17 -21.33 16.37 8.35
N TRP A 18 -21.25 16.27 7.03
CA TRP A 18 -22.23 15.51 6.26
C TRP A 18 -22.20 14.03 6.64
N LEU A 19 -21.03 13.38 6.70
CA LEU A 19 -20.87 12.00 7.13
C LEU A 19 -21.40 11.78 8.55
N ALA A 20 -21.15 12.72 9.46
CA ALA A 20 -21.61 12.65 10.83
C ALA A 20 -23.15 12.84 10.98
N SER A 21 -23.80 13.47 10.00
CA SER A 21 -25.25 13.72 9.99
C SER A 21 -26.07 12.62 9.31
N GLN A 22 -25.42 11.64 8.64
CA GLN A 22 -26.13 10.60 7.92
C GLN A 22 -26.92 9.68 8.84
N HIS A 23 -28.19 9.45 8.52
CA HIS A 23 -29.02 8.46 9.21
C HIS A 23 -28.64 7.02 8.83
N GLU A 24 -28.12 6.83 7.61
CA GLU A 24 -27.57 5.54 7.17
C GLU A 24 -26.13 5.41 7.64
N GLN A 25 -25.90 4.47 8.53
CA GLN A 25 -24.61 4.25 9.20
C GLN A 25 -23.63 3.42 8.35
N ASN A 26 -24.00 3.06 7.13
CA ASN A 26 -23.24 2.15 6.26
C ASN A 26 -22.37 2.91 5.27
N TRP A 27 -21.46 3.76 5.79
CA TRP A 27 -20.43 4.38 4.97
C TRP A 27 -19.03 3.88 5.36
N LEU A 28 -18.11 3.94 4.42
CA LEU A 28 -16.69 3.65 4.60
C LEU A 28 -15.88 4.87 4.19
N LEU A 29 -15.08 5.39 5.11
CA LEU A 29 -14.05 6.40 4.84
C LEU A 29 -12.70 5.69 4.72
N PHE A 30 -12.05 5.86 3.59
CA PHE A 30 -10.77 5.20 3.31
C PHE A 30 -9.64 6.22 3.21
N PHE A 31 -8.63 6.05 4.08
CA PHE A 31 -7.37 6.78 4.02
C PHE A 31 -6.30 5.87 3.44
N ASP A 32 -5.88 6.15 2.22
CA ASP A 32 -4.86 5.35 1.56
C ASP A 32 -3.48 6.01 1.72
N ASN A 33 -2.49 5.19 2.11
CA ASN A 33 -1.10 5.61 2.27
C ASN A 33 -0.93 6.79 3.26
N ALA A 34 -1.55 6.68 4.45
CA ALA A 34 -1.47 7.69 5.50
C ALA A 34 -0.12 7.61 6.24
N ASP A 35 0.99 7.84 5.53
CA ASP A 35 2.35 7.62 6.04
C ASP A 35 3.00 8.88 6.63
N ASP A 36 2.39 10.05 6.43
CA ASP A 36 2.92 11.30 6.96
C ASP A 36 2.84 11.32 8.49
N VAL A 37 4.00 11.32 9.13
CA VAL A 37 4.12 11.32 10.60
C VAL A 37 3.73 12.65 11.23
N GLN A 38 3.61 13.72 10.44
CA GLN A 38 3.18 15.04 10.90
C GLN A 38 1.66 15.22 10.79
N LEU A 39 0.98 14.31 10.10
CA LEU A 39 -0.45 14.39 9.90
C LEU A 39 -1.19 13.92 11.16
N ASP A 40 -2.00 14.81 11.73
CA ASP A 40 -2.99 14.42 12.74
C ASP A 40 -4.22 13.83 12.04
N LEU A 41 -4.21 12.51 11.88
CA LEU A 41 -5.29 11.80 11.20
C LEU A 41 -6.63 11.94 11.91
N ALA A 42 -6.63 12.14 13.25
CA ALA A 42 -7.86 12.29 14.02
C ALA A 42 -8.66 13.54 13.62
N ALA A 43 -8.01 14.59 13.13
CA ALA A 43 -8.66 15.78 12.62
C ALA A 43 -9.58 15.52 11.41
N PHE A 44 -9.39 14.37 10.74
CA PHE A 44 -10.17 13.96 9.56
C PHE A 44 -11.21 12.88 9.88
N PHE A 45 -11.46 12.59 11.15
CA PHE A 45 -12.50 11.64 11.54
C PHE A 45 -13.82 12.35 11.75
N PRO A 46 -14.94 11.84 11.19
CA PRO A 46 -16.26 12.38 11.45
C PRO A 46 -16.62 12.29 12.93
N ALA A 47 -17.22 13.34 13.48
CA ALA A 47 -17.62 13.41 14.90
C ALA A 47 -18.90 12.59 15.16
N CYS A 48 -18.84 11.28 14.92
CA CYS A 48 -19.94 10.34 15.15
C CYS A 48 -19.42 8.99 15.68
N ARG A 49 -20.34 8.10 16.07
CA ARG A 49 -20.03 6.77 16.61
C ARG A 49 -20.42 5.64 15.68
N PHE A 50 -20.68 5.93 14.42
CA PHE A 50 -21.10 4.98 13.40
C PHE A 50 -20.30 5.18 12.12
N GLY A 51 -20.46 4.26 11.17
CA GLY A 51 -19.64 4.18 9.96
C GLY A 51 -18.35 3.40 10.18
N ASN A 52 -17.58 3.27 9.13
CA ASN A 52 -16.33 2.51 9.13
C ASN A 52 -15.20 3.38 8.59
N ILE A 53 -14.03 3.25 9.19
CA ILE A 53 -12.82 3.91 8.74
C ILE A 53 -11.78 2.82 8.45
N LEU A 54 -11.22 2.85 7.24
CA LEU A 54 -10.12 2.00 6.84
C LEU A 54 -8.88 2.88 6.56
N VAL A 55 -7.77 2.52 7.14
CA VAL A 55 -6.49 3.23 6.96
C VAL A 55 -5.43 2.25 6.48
N THR A 56 -4.76 2.57 5.36
CA THR A 56 -3.52 1.89 5.00
C THR A 56 -2.34 2.80 5.31
N THR A 57 -1.32 2.26 5.96
CA THR A 57 -0.16 3.04 6.39
C THR A 57 1.05 2.15 6.67
N CYS A 58 2.25 2.69 6.49
CA CYS A 58 3.50 2.14 7.01
C CYS A 58 3.87 2.72 8.39
N ASN A 59 3.09 3.69 8.91
CA ASN A 59 3.32 4.30 10.21
C ASN A 59 2.66 3.48 11.33
N PRO A 60 3.43 2.74 12.16
CA PRO A 60 2.87 1.89 13.20
C PRO A 60 2.18 2.67 14.33
N HIS A 61 2.44 3.99 14.45
CA HIS A 61 1.81 4.82 15.48
C HIS A 61 0.31 5.02 15.23
N LEU A 62 -0.17 4.83 14.01
CA LEU A 62 -1.59 4.98 13.70
C LEU A 62 -2.46 3.82 14.22
N CYS A 63 -1.86 2.71 14.68
CA CYS A 63 -2.58 1.62 15.35
C CYS A 63 -3.36 2.09 16.60
N ILE A 64 -3.00 3.24 17.18
CA ILE A 64 -3.75 3.83 18.33
C ILE A 64 -5.22 4.15 17.98
N TYR A 65 -5.53 4.35 16.69
CA TYR A 65 -6.89 4.62 16.22
C TYR A 65 -7.69 3.34 15.92
N ALA A 66 -7.01 2.20 15.84
CA ALA A 66 -7.69 0.93 15.64
C ALA A 66 -8.42 0.50 16.92
N GLY A 67 -9.60 -0.09 16.75
CA GLY A 67 -10.29 -0.77 17.84
C GLY A 67 -9.56 -2.03 18.30
N ILE A 68 -10.10 -2.72 19.30
CA ILE A 68 -9.58 -4.02 19.72
C ILE A 68 -9.63 -4.97 18.51
N ASP A 69 -8.49 -5.57 18.17
CA ASP A 69 -8.31 -6.44 16.98
C ASP A 69 -8.62 -5.74 15.64
N GLY A 70 -8.61 -4.41 15.62
CA GLY A 70 -8.92 -3.60 14.44
C GLY A 70 -7.72 -3.31 13.53
N ASP A 71 -6.50 -3.71 13.92
CA ASP A 71 -5.31 -3.56 13.10
C ASP A 71 -4.87 -4.90 12.50
N ALA A 72 -4.41 -4.85 11.27
CA ALA A 72 -3.87 -6.00 10.57
C ALA A 72 -2.51 -5.65 9.93
N LYS A 73 -1.47 -6.35 10.35
CA LYS A 73 -0.15 -6.20 9.75
C LYS A 73 -0.08 -7.00 8.44
N VAL A 74 -0.02 -6.29 7.32
CA VAL A 74 0.24 -6.92 6.02
C VAL A 74 1.74 -7.21 5.92
N THR A 75 2.08 -8.49 5.85
CA THR A 75 3.46 -8.97 5.68
C THR A 75 3.71 -9.41 4.24
N GLY A 76 4.98 -9.70 3.91
CA GLY A 76 5.31 -10.28 2.61
C GLY A 76 4.60 -11.62 2.39
N MET A 77 4.30 -11.90 1.14
CA MET A 77 3.70 -13.17 0.71
C MET A 77 4.71 -14.32 0.88
N ASP A 78 4.22 -15.53 1.19
CA ASP A 78 5.07 -16.72 1.20
C ASP A 78 5.70 -16.97 -0.18
N PRO A 79 6.97 -17.42 -0.26
CA PRO A 79 7.66 -17.63 -1.54
C PRO A 79 6.94 -18.57 -2.52
N GLU A 80 6.26 -19.60 -2.03
CA GLU A 80 5.52 -20.52 -2.91
C GLU A 80 4.24 -19.86 -3.45
N ASP A 81 3.55 -19.08 -2.61
CA ASP A 81 2.38 -18.30 -3.03
C ASP A 81 2.78 -17.21 -4.02
N ALA A 82 3.91 -16.54 -3.79
CA ALA A 82 4.46 -15.55 -4.71
C ALA A 82 4.83 -16.15 -6.06
N LYS A 83 5.42 -17.35 -6.07
CA LYS A 83 5.73 -18.09 -7.29
C LYS A 83 4.45 -18.48 -8.04
N TYR A 84 3.45 -19.00 -7.33
CA TYR A 84 2.16 -19.35 -7.91
C TYR A 84 1.47 -18.13 -8.52
N LEU A 85 1.42 -17.01 -7.79
CA LEU A 85 0.84 -15.76 -8.27
C LEU A 85 1.56 -15.27 -9.53
N LEU A 86 2.89 -15.26 -9.53
CA LEU A 86 3.69 -14.83 -10.68
C LEU A 86 3.40 -15.67 -11.93
N LEU A 87 3.34 -17.00 -11.79
CA LEU A 87 3.05 -17.90 -12.90
C LEU A 87 1.62 -17.73 -13.41
N SER A 88 0.64 -17.57 -12.53
CA SER A 88 -0.76 -17.38 -12.90
C SER A 88 -0.99 -16.06 -13.62
N MET A 89 -0.41 -14.96 -13.11
CA MET A 89 -0.57 -13.62 -13.71
C MET A 89 0.18 -13.46 -15.03
N SER A 90 1.34 -14.13 -15.19
CA SER A 90 2.12 -14.09 -16.44
C SER A 90 1.44 -14.84 -17.60
N ARG A 91 0.37 -15.60 -17.34
CA ARG A 91 -0.29 -16.49 -18.31
C ARG A 91 0.68 -17.45 -19.01
N SER A 92 1.83 -17.69 -18.40
CA SER A 92 2.87 -18.55 -18.95
C SER A 92 2.47 -20.02 -18.88
N LYS A 93 2.86 -20.79 -19.90
CA LYS A 93 2.66 -22.23 -19.83
C LYS A 93 3.43 -22.82 -18.65
N LYS A 94 2.76 -23.68 -17.90
CA LYS A 94 3.38 -24.41 -16.79
C LYS A 94 4.39 -25.41 -17.36
N ASN A 95 5.68 -25.11 -17.19
CA ASN A 95 6.78 -25.97 -17.57
C ASN A 95 7.96 -25.73 -16.63
N GLU A 96 8.86 -26.68 -16.53
CA GLU A 96 10.01 -26.66 -15.62
C GLU A 96 10.88 -25.39 -15.76
N LYS A 97 11.05 -24.88 -16.98
CA LYS A 97 11.82 -23.68 -17.26
C LYS A 97 11.18 -22.44 -16.64
N ASN A 98 9.85 -22.29 -16.79
CA ASN A 98 9.12 -21.15 -16.25
C ASN A 98 9.02 -21.24 -14.72
N GLU A 99 8.91 -22.43 -14.16
CA GLU A 99 8.92 -22.65 -12.71
C GLU A 99 10.27 -22.24 -12.09
N LYS A 100 11.39 -22.68 -12.67
CA LYS A 100 12.72 -22.26 -12.22
C LYS A 100 12.95 -20.76 -12.36
N LEU A 101 12.45 -20.16 -13.43
CA LEU A 101 12.56 -18.71 -13.64
C LEU A 101 11.73 -17.95 -12.60
N ALA A 102 10.51 -18.39 -12.32
CA ALA A 102 9.65 -17.79 -11.32
C ALA A 102 10.27 -17.88 -9.92
N GLU A 103 10.84 -19.02 -9.57
CA GLU A 103 11.56 -19.21 -8.30
C GLU A 103 12.74 -18.23 -8.17
N LEU A 104 13.52 -18.07 -9.24
CA LEU A 104 14.64 -17.11 -9.24
C LEU A 104 14.17 -15.68 -9.07
N ILE A 105 13.09 -15.28 -9.74
CA ILE A 105 12.51 -13.95 -9.63
C ILE A 105 12.03 -13.68 -8.20
N VAL A 106 11.30 -14.63 -7.62
CA VAL A 106 10.81 -14.51 -6.24
C VAL A 106 11.97 -14.38 -5.27
N LYS A 107 13.02 -15.21 -5.40
CA LYS A 107 14.23 -15.09 -4.55
C LYS A 107 14.89 -13.70 -4.65
N VAL A 108 15.08 -13.20 -5.87
CA VAL A 108 15.68 -11.87 -6.08
C VAL A 108 14.81 -10.77 -5.47
N TYR A 109 13.49 -10.85 -5.64
CA TYR A 109 12.56 -9.90 -5.06
C TYR A 109 12.62 -9.90 -3.53
N PHE A 110 12.64 -11.08 -2.91
CA PHE A 110 12.79 -11.18 -1.44
C PHE A 110 14.08 -10.58 -0.94
N ILE A 111 15.21 -10.77 -1.65
CA ILE A 111 16.49 -10.16 -1.30
C ILE A 111 16.39 -8.63 -1.38
N ILE A 112 15.77 -8.09 -2.42
CA ILE A 112 15.60 -6.64 -2.59
C ILE A 112 14.73 -6.07 -1.46
N CYS A 113 13.60 -6.69 -1.16
CA CYS A 113 12.73 -6.26 -0.05
C CYS A 113 13.44 -6.35 1.32
N PHE A 114 14.25 -7.39 1.53
CA PHE A 114 15.04 -7.53 2.76
C PHE A 114 16.08 -6.42 2.89
N LEU A 115 16.81 -6.11 1.81
CA LEU A 115 17.80 -5.04 1.79
C LEU A 115 17.16 -3.65 1.96
N ASP A 116 15.97 -3.45 1.41
CA ASP A 116 15.23 -2.19 1.58
C ASP A 116 14.81 -2.00 3.04
N ASN A 117 14.20 -3.01 3.66
CA ASN A 117 13.85 -2.99 5.08
C ASN A 117 15.08 -2.78 5.98
N TYR A 118 16.22 -3.41 5.65
CA TYR A 118 17.47 -3.23 6.41
C TYR A 118 18.03 -1.82 6.26
N SER A 119 17.93 -1.24 5.06
CA SER A 119 18.39 0.13 4.79
C SER A 119 17.49 1.17 5.48
N GLN A 120 16.19 0.94 5.59
CA GLN A 120 15.25 1.79 6.32
C GLN A 120 15.50 1.77 7.83
N ALA A 121 15.81 0.61 8.39
CA ALA A 121 16.15 0.48 9.82
C ALA A 121 17.42 1.26 10.21
N ASN A 122 18.32 1.49 9.26
CA ASN A 122 19.64 2.11 9.51
C ASN A 122 19.80 3.56 9.00
N ARG A 123 18.85 4.11 8.24
CA ARG A 123 18.95 5.47 7.69
C ARG A 123 17.57 6.14 7.64
N GLY A 124 17.47 7.31 8.29
CA GLY A 124 16.26 8.11 8.19
C GLY A 124 15.81 8.37 6.74
N TYR A 125 14.60 8.07 6.47
CA TYR A 125 13.59 8.42 5.46
C TYR A 125 13.98 8.86 4.02
N ARG A 126 15.23 9.20 3.70
CA ARG A 126 15.55 9.83 2.40
C ARG A 126 15.79 8.88 1.23
N ASN A 127 16.06 7.61 1.44
CA ASN A 127 16.41 6.66 0.37
C ASN A 127 15.33 5.64 0.02
N SER A 128 14.25 5.57 0.77
CA SER A 128 13.12 4.64 0.56
C SER A 128 12.46 4.84 -0.80
N ILE A 129 12.26 6.08 -1.23
CA ILE A 129 11.60 6.42 -2.49
C ILE A 129 12.41 5.92 -3.70
N ILE A 130 13.74 5.99 -3.65
CA ILE A 130 14.61 5.60 -4.78
C ILE A 130 14.62 4.08 -4.95
N LEU A 131 14.66 3.33 -3.85
CA LEU A 131 14.62 1.86 -3.90
C LEU A 131 13.24 1.34 -4.29
N HIS A 132 12.18 1.98 -3.83
CA HIS A 132 10.81 1.67 -4.27
C HIS A 132 10.62 1.94 -5.77
N TRP A 133 11.16 3.05 -6.28
CA TRP A 133 11.18 3.37 -7.71
C TRP A 133 12.01 2.39 -8.53
N LEU A 134 13.17 1.95 -8.03
CA LEU A 134 14.00 0.93 -8.66
C LEU A 134 13.30 -0.44 -8.68
N SER A 135 12.62 -0.81 -7.60
CA SER A 135 11.78 -2.02 -7.53
C SER A 135 10.64 -1.98 -8.54
N LEU A 136 9.90 -0.88 -8.64
CA LEU A 136 8.85 -0.68 -9.64
C LEU A 136 9.40 -0.70 -11.08
N LYS A 137 10.53 -0.05 -11.35
CA LYS A 137 11.17 -0.07 -12.66
C LYS A 137 11.65 -1.46 -13.07
N LEU A 138 12.22 -2.22 -12.13
CA LEU A 138 12.62 -3.60 -12.36
C LEU A 138 11.39 -4.48 -12.61
N GLN A 139 10.28 -4.32 -11.88
CA GLN A 139 9.02 -5.02 -12.12
C GLN A 139 8.47 -4.72 -13.51
N ILE A 140 8.40 -3.45 -13.92
CA ILE A 140 7.87 -3.05 -15.23
C ILE A 140 8.78 -3.54 -16.36
N SER A 141 10.10 -3.42 -16.23
CA SER A 141 11.05 -3.90 -17.25
C SER A 141 11.05 -5.42 -17.37
N PHE A 142 10.81 -6.14 -16.27
CA PHE A 142 10.77 -7.60 -16.26
C PHE A 142 9.48 -8.15 -16.86
N ILE A 143 8.33 -7.53 -16.57
CA ILE A 143 7.04 -7.86 -17.20
C ILE A 143 7.11 -7.59 -18.71
N ALA A 144 7.74 -6.50 -19.13
CA ALA A 144 7.97 -6.20 -20.54
C ALA A 144 8.89 -7.23 -21.23
N ALA A 145 9.94 -7.70 -20.55
CA ALA A 145 10.84 -8.72 -21.08
C ALA A 145 10.18 -10.11 -21.18
N LEU A 146 9.24 -10.45 -20.30
CA LEU A 146 8.44 -11.67 -20.39
C LEU A 146 7.42 -11.61 -21.55
N HIS A 147 6.86 -10.43 -21.83
CA HIS A 147 5.93 -10.23 -22.95
C HIS A 147 6.63 -10.27 -24.31
N LEU A 148 7.87 -9.78 -24.41
CA LEU A 148 8.66 -9.80 -25.65
C LEU A 148 9.20 -11.19 -26.06
N LYS A 149 9.17 -12.19 -25.19
CA LYS A 149 9.54 -13.58 -25.48
C LYS A 149 8.37 -14.53 -25.72
N ALA A 150 7.14 -14.01 -25.73
CA ALA A 150 5.92 -14.78 -25.94
C ALA A 150 5.33 -14.63 -27.38
N ILE A 151 6.06 -13.93 -28.28
CA ILE A 151 5.73 -13.84 -29.75
C ILE A 151 6.62 -14.80 -30.53
#